data_2c9f233911b06b41d6c86bee64c91de5
#
_entry.id   2c9f233911b06b41d6c86bee64c91de5
#
_cell.length_a   1.000
_cell.length_b   1.000
_cell.length_c   1.000
_cell.angle_alpha   90.00
_cell.angle_beta   90.00
_cell.angle_gamma   90.00
#
_symmetry.space_group_name_H-M   'P 1'
#
loop_
_entity.id
_entity.type
_entity.pdbx_description
1 polymer ?
#
loop_
_entity_poly.entity_id
_entity_poly.type
_entity_poly.pdbx_seq_one_letter_code
_entity_poly.pdbx_strand_id
1 'polypeptide(L)'
;IKSSAASDVYKRQVDSNYHRCGNLKIYPHQQFINANGEALPFKDKEFDYVICNQVLEHAENPAEFIREQCRVAKRGYMETPSLLGEFLFPKKSHKWIILHLDNKLILFEKSRMPGNYENNYGELFLNYLPYQSLTYKLLWLTEGDLMLNRCEWKDDIEFIINPTNEKYTAFFTQPWSRQMVEQMYPRRSAIKEIQKIWNAFFYIIKNKVKYKIHGHIPISLDCLLYTSP
;
A
#
# COMPACT_ATOMS: atom_id res chain seq x y z
N ILE A 1 -4.49 -5.84 15.32
CA ILE A 1 -4.65 -7.24 15.78
C ILE A 1 -4.25 -7.30 17.23
N LYS A 2 -5.24 -7.53 18.11
CA LYS A 2 -4.94 -7.95 19.47
C LYS A 2 -4.46 -9.39 19.41
N SER A 3 -3.15 -9.60 19.54
CA SER A 3 -2.60 -10.91 19.85
C SER A 3 -3.00 -11.26 21.30
N SER A 4 -3.87 -12.20 21.47
CA SER A 4 -4.05 -12.86 22.75
C SER A 4 -2.88 -13.80 23.00
N ALA A 5 -2.32 -13.71 24.20
CA ALA A 5 -1.39 -14.62 24.88
C ALA A 5 -0.03 -14.88 24.24
N ALA A 6 1.00 -14.29 24.86
CA ALA A 6 2.27 -14.92 25.25
C ALA A 6 2.83 -16.00 24.30
N SER A 7 3.39 -15.55 23.21
CA SER A 7 4.65 -16.05 22.70
C SER A 7 5.46 -14.83 22.31
N ASP A 8 6.74 -14.80 22.56
CA ASP A 8 7.66 -13.78 22.13
C ASP A 8 7.56 -13.64 20.61
N VAL A 9 6.66 -12.77 20.13
CA VAL A 9 6.53 -12.47 18.70
C VAL A 9 7.76 -11.68 18.33
N TYR A 10 8.74 -12.38 17.80
CA TYR A 10 10.00 -11.81 17.35
C TYR A 10 9.70 -10.90 16.16
N LYS A 11 9.71 -9.59 16.40
CA LYS A 11 9.45 -8.59 15.34
C LYS A 11 10.79 -8.02 14.89
N ARG A 12 11.01 -8.08 13.58
CA ARG A 12 12.13 -7.41 12.94
C ARG A 12 11.63 -6.34 12.00
N GLN A 13 12.23 -5.17 12.05
CA GLN A 13 12.00 -4.08 11.10
C GLN A 13 13.20 -4.03 10.15
N VAL A 14 12.93 -4.15 8.86
CA VAL A 14 13.93 -4.02 7.81
C VAL A 14 13.72 -2.72 7.06
N ASP A 15 14.78 -2.01 6.79
CA ASP A 15 14.75 -0.79 5.99
C ASP A 15 16.12 -0.53 5.34
N SER A 16 16.14 0.20 4.23
CA SER A 16 17.37 0.70 3.64
C SER A 16 17.43 2.22 3.76
N ASN A 17 18.60 2.75 4.12
CA ASN A 17 18.80 4.20 4.28
C ASN A 17 18.72 4.99 2.97
N TYR A 18 18.59 4.33 1.81
CA TYR A 18 18.75 4.97 0.50
C TYR A 18 17.50 5.69 -0.04
N HIS A 19 16.29 5.39 0.44
CA HIS A 19 15.05 5.86 -0.20
C HIS A 19 14.02 6.52 0.72
N ARG A 20 14.42 6.92 1.94
CA ARG A 20 13.49 7.51 2.90
C ARG A 20 13.24 9.00 2.71
N CYS A 21 11.96 9.33 2.58
CA CYS A 21 11.46 10.68 2.88
C CYS A 21 11.04 10.72 4.36
N GLY A 22 11.96 11.11 5.27
CA GLY A 22 11.62 11.33 6.68
C GLY A 22 12.49 10.58 7.70
N ASN A 23 12.27 10.88 8.98
CA ASN A 23 13.04 10.28 10.08
C ASN A 23 12.63 8.82 10.33
N LEU A 24 13.62 7.94 10.40
CA LEU A 24 13.43 6.53 10.76
C LEU A 24 12.86 6.41 12.18
N LYS A 25 11.71 5.76 12.30
CA LYS A 25 11.16 5.38 13.61
C LYS A 25 11.58 3.96 13.94
N ILE A 26 12.45 3.82 14.92
CA ILE A 26 12.84 2.53 15.50
C ILE A 26 11.94 2.28 16.71
N TYR A 27 11.28 1.15 16.76
CA TYR A 27 10.42 0.77 17.86
C TYR A 27 11.22 -0.01 18.92
N PRO A 28 11.15 0.36 20.22
CA PRO A 28 11.99 -0.23 21.29
C PRO A 28 11.88 -1.75 21.43
N HIS A 29 10.78 -2.33 20.94
CA HIS A 29 10.51 -3.78 21.04
C HIS A 29 10.75 -4.53 19.71
N GLN A 30 11.44 -3.90 18.76
CA GLN A 30 11.73 -4.49 17.46
C GLN A 30 13.23 -4.43 17.19
N GLN A 31 13.77 -5.52 16.66
CA GLN A 31 15.13 -5.51 16.14
C GLN A 31 15.12 -4.79 14.79
N PHE A 32 15.88 -3.72 14.67
CA PHE A 32 16.11 -3.04 13.41
C PHE A 32 17.28 -3.65 12.65
N ILE A 33 17.10 -3.90 11.36
CA ILE A 33 18.11 -4.42 10.46
C ILE A 33 18.15 -3.55 9.22
N ASN A 34 19.32 -2.98 8.94
CA ASN A 34 19.56 -2.27 7.69
C ASN A 34 19.91 -3.29 6.60
N ALA A 35 19.01 -3.49 5.64
CA ALA A 35 19.21 -4.44 4.55
C ALA A 35 18.45 -4.02 3.30
N ASN A 36 18.90 -4.55 2.16
CA ASN A 36 18.17 -4.42 0.89
C ASN A 36 17.03 -5.44 0.84
N GLY A 37 15.81 -4.97 0.54
CA GLY A 37 14.63 -5.82 0.39
C GLY A 37 14.71 -6.83 -0.77
N GLU A 38 15.65 -6.63 -1.70
CA GLU A 38 15.95 -7.53 -2.82
C GLU A 38 16.97 -8.62 -2.46
N ALA A 39 17.57 -8.56 -1.25
CA ALA A 39 18.55 -9.54 -0.75
C ALA A 39 18.49 -9.54 0.79
N LEU A 40 17.49 -10.18 1.34
CA LEU A 40 17.23 -10.18 2.78
C LEU A 40 18.17 -11.15 3.53
N PRO A 41 18.81 -10.74 4.65
CA PRO A 41 19.76 -11.56 5.39
C PRO A 41 19.06 -12.56 6.33
N PHE A 42 18.04 -13.25 5.85
CA PHE A 42 17.24 -14.21 6.60
C PHE A 42 17.19 -15.56 5.89
N LYS A 43 16.91 -16.61 6.66
CA LYS A 43 16.72 -17.96 6.14
C LYS A 43 15.34 -18.08 5.45
N ASP A 44 15.20 -19.11 4.63
CA ASP A 44 13.94 -19.43 4.00
C ASP A 44 12.88 -19.73 5.06
N LYS A 45 11.69 -19.12 4.88
CA LYS A 45 10.52 -19.29 5.78
C LYS A 45 10.84 -19.03 7.26
N GLU A 46 11.81 -18.14 7.54
CA GLU A 46 12.17 -17.76 8.90
C GLU A 46 11.01 -17.06 9.64
N PHE A 47 10.14 -16.36 8.89
CA PHE A 47 9.01 -15.64 9.46
C PHE A 47 7.68 -16.31 9.11
N ASP A 48 6.73 -16.24 10.04
CA ASP A 48 5.36 -16.66 9.77
C ASP A 48 4.60 -15.64 8.92
N TYR A 49 4.96 -14.34 9.03
CA TYR A 49 4.28 -13.25 8.34
C TYR A 49 5.20 -12.06 8.08
N VAL A 50 5.16 -11.52 6.88
CA VAL A 50 5.85 -10.29 6.50
C VAL A 50 4.84 -9.20 6.13
N ILE A 51 5.14 -7.96 6.48
CA ILE A 51 4.36 -6.78 6.06
C ILE A 51 5.28 -5.88 5.26
N CYS A 52 4.88 -5.58 4.04
CA CYS A 52 5.57 -4.68 3.14
C CYS A 52 4.62 -3.54 2.71
N ASN A 53 4.87 -2.33 3.20
CA ASN A 53 4.05 -1.16 2.90
C ASN A 53 4.86 -0.11 2.16
N GLN A 54 4.42 0.25 0.95
CA GLN A 54 4.95 1.36 0.15
C GLN A 54 6.47 1.25 -0.06
N VAL A 55 6.93 0.10 -0.55
CA VAL A 55 8.36 -0.19 -0.80
C VAL A 55 8.57 -0.75 -2.21
N LEU A 56 7.70 -1.65 -2.68
CA LEU A 56 7.87 -2.35 -3.97
C LEU A 56 7.96 -1.37 -5.14
N GLU A 57 7.25 -0.26 -5.11
CA GLU A 57 7.26 0.78 -6.14
C GLU A 57 8.60 1.47 -6.31
N HIS A 58 9.50 1.35 -5.33
CA HIS A 58 10.86 1.89 -5.35
C HIS A 58 11.92 0.87 -5.75
N ALA A 59 11.60 -0.42 -5.82
CA ALA A 59 12.55 -1.49 -6.05
C ALA A 59 13.31 -1.32 -7.38
N GLU A 60 14.62 -1.60 -7.37
CA GLU A 60 15.42 -1.66 -8.59
C GLU A 60 15.04 -2.91 -9.39
N ASN A 61 14.97 -4.04 -8.70
CA ASN A 61 14.53 -5.31 -9.25
C ASN A 61 13.30 -5.83 -8.51
N PRO A 62 12.08 -5.45 -8.94
CA PRO A 62 10.86 -5.84 -8.24
C PRO A 62 10.61 -7.35 -8.24
N ALA A 63 11.15 -8.08 -9.23
CA ALA A 63 11.04 -9.55 -9.25
C ALA A 63 11.80 -10.17 -8.08
N GLU A 64 13.05 -9.75 -7.87
CA GLU A 64 13.86 -10.22 -6.73
C GLU A 64 13.24 -9.77 -5.41
N PHE A 65 12.78 -8.53 -5.34
CA PHE A 65 12.09 -8.03 -4.15
C PHE A 65 10.90 -8.93 -3.75
N ILE A 66 10.01 -9.24 -4.69
CA ILE A 66 8.85 -10.10 -4.44
C ILE A 66 9.29 -11.52 -4.03
N ARG A 67 10.25 -12.10 -4.75
CA ARG A 67 10.77 -13.44 -4.43
C ARG A 67 11.37 -13.50 -3.02
N GLU A 68 12.11 -12.48 -2.60
CA GLU A 68 12.68 -12.39 -1.27
C GLU A 68 11.60 -12.31 -0.18
N GLN A 69 10.52 -11.53 -0.40
CA GLN A 69 9.39 -11.53 0.54
C GLN A 69 8.79 -12.94 0.68
N CYS A 70 8.55 -13.62 -0.45
CA CYS A 70 8.02 -14.98 -0.47
C CYS A 70 9.01 -16.01 0.10
N ARG A 71 10.33 -15.83 -0.11
CA ARG A 71 11.36 -16.71 0.41
C ARG A 71 11.43 -16.68 1.93
N VAL A 72 11.46 -15.49 2.53
CA VAL A 72 11.68 -15.33 3.98
C VAL A 72 10.44 -15.60 4.82
N ALA A 73 9.23 -15.55 4.26
CA ALA A 73 8.00 -15.74 5.00
C ALA A 73 7.06 -16.78 4.38
N LYS A 74 6.18 -17.34 5.20
CA LYS A 74 5.14 -18.28 4.76
C LYS A 74 3.93 -17.58 4.13
N ARG A 75 3.65 -16.35 4.57
CA ARG A 75 2.55 -15.50 4.12
C ARG A 75 2.86 -14.04 4.44
N GLY A 76 2.11 -13.13 3.84
CA GLY A 76 2.31 -11.73 4.14
C GLY A 76 1.25 -10.81 3.56
N TYR A 77 1.47 -9.53 3.79
CA TYR A 77 0.69 -8.44 3.28
C TYR A 77 1.60 -7.47 2.53
N MET A 78 1.16 -7.04 1.36
CA MET A 78 1.84 -6.06 0.54
C MET A 78 0.87 -4.94 0.18
N GLU A 79 1.26 -3.71 0.44
CA GLU A 79 0.53 -2.51 0.05
C GLU A 79 1.41 -1.60 -0.79
N THR A 80 0.88 -1.14 -1.92
CA THR A 80 1.54 -0.22 -2.85
C THR A 80 0.55 0.84 -3.32
N PRO A 81 0.99 1.99 -3.87
CA PRO A 81 0.10 2.85 -4.60
C PRO A 81 -0.59 2.08 -5.72
N SER A 82 -1.86 2.35 -5.95
CA SER A 82 -2.55 1.85 -7.13
C SER A 82 -2.13 2.66 -8.36
N LEU A 83 -2.50 2.18 -9.53
CA LEU A 83 -2.36 2.93 -10.78
C LEU A 83 -3.03 4.31 -10.67
N LEU A 84 -4.25 4.40 -10.12
CA LEU A 84 -4.93 5.68 -9.90
C LEU A 84 -4.21 6.57 -8.89
N GLY A 85 -3.72 5.99 -7.80
CA GLY A 85 -2.94 6.71 -6.81
C GLY A 85 -1.68 7.34 -7.42
N GLU A 86 -0.96 6.59 -8.23
CA GLU A 86 0.24 7.10 -8.89
C GLU A 86 -0.05 8.21 -9.91
N PHE A 87 -1.21 8.16 -10.59
CA PHE A 87 -1.63 9.22 -11.51
C PHE A 87 -2.06 10.50 -10.80
N LEU A 88 -2.76 10.39 -9.67
CA LEU A 88 -3.27 11.56 -8.95
C LEU A 88 -2.17 12.32 -8.20
N PHE A 89 -1.18 11.61 -7.67
CA PHE A 89 -0.08 12.19 -6.90
C PHE A 89 1.22 11.42 -7.13
N PRO A 90 1.78 11.56 -8.35
CA PRO A 90 2.99 10.86 -8.74
C PRO A 90 4.16 11.27 -7.86
N LYS A 91 4.97 10.31 -7.44
CA LYS A 91 6.24 10.56 -6.75
C LYS A 91 7.41 10.28 -7.69
N LYS A 92 8.37 11.20 -7.72
CA LYS A 92 9.59 11.05 -8.55
C LYS A 92 10.40 9.82 -8.16
N SER A 93 10.33 9.40 -6.91
CA SER A 93 11.05 8.24 -6.38
C SER A 93 10.41 6.90 -6.76
N HIS A 94 9.17 6.87 -7.25
CA HIS A 94 8.52 5.65 -7.70
C HIS A 94 9.01 5.28 -9.09
N LYS A 95 9.50 4.07 -9.25
CA LYS A 95 9.96 3.51 -10.52
C LYS A 95 8.87 2.70 -11.22
N TRP A 96 7.97 2.12 -10.45
CA TRP A 96 6.95 1.20 -10.92
C TRP A 96 5.55 1.74 -10.65
N ILE A 97 4.70 1.62 -11.66
CA ILE A 97 3.26 1.77 -11.55
C ILE A 97 2.68 0.38 -11.39
N ILE A 98 1.87 0.18 -10.34
CA ILE A 98 1.43 -1.15 -9.95
C ILE A 98 -0.09 -1.24 -10.03
N LEU A 99 -0.56 -2.26 -10.72
CA LEU A 99 -1.96 -2.63 -10.85
C LEU A 99 -2.17 -4.00 -10.21
N HIS A 100 -3.12 -4.14 -9.33
CA HIS A 100 -3.55 -5.44 -8.78
C HIS A 100 -4.80 -5.89 -9.52
N LEU A 101 -4.69 -6.93 -10.35
CA LEU A 101 -5.75 -7.43 -11.21
C LEU A 101 -5.67 -8.95 -11.32
N ASP A 102 -6.82 -9.64 -11.29
CA ASP A 102 -6.91 -11.10 -11.38
C ASP A 102 -5.98 -11.82 -10.36
N ASN A 103 -5.89 -11.29 -9.14
CA ASN A 103 -5.00 -11.75 -8.06
C ASN A 103 -3.51 -11.74 -8.41
N LYS A 104 -3.09 -10.88 -9.34
CA LYS A 104 -1.70 -10.71 -9.78
C LYS A 104 -1.27 -9.27 -9.60
N LEU A 105 -0.01 -9.07 -9.25
CA LEU A 105 0.64 -7.76 -9.29
C LEU A 105 1.22 -7.54 -10.70
N ILE A 106 0.73 -6.54 -11.38
CA ILE A 106 1.17 -6.15 -12.72
C ILE A 106 1.97 -4.87 -12.56
N LEU A 107 3.26 -4.96 -12.86
CA LEU A 107 4.20 -3.86 -12.71
C LEU A 107 4.59 -3.32 -14.07
N PHE A 108 4.42 -2.02 -14.24
CA PHE A 108 4.79 -1.30 -15.45
C PHE A 108 5.82 -0.24 -15.09
N GLU A 109 6.94 -0.23 -15.79
CA GLU A 109 8.01 0.71 -15.54
C GLU A 109 7.56 2.13 -15.91
N LYS A 110 7.66 3.06 -14.96
CA LYS A 110 7.16 4.43 -15.12
C LYS A 110 7.80 5.16 -16.29
N SER A 111 9.08 4.90 -16.58
CA SER A 111 9.80 5.45 -17.70
C SER A 111 9.21 5.08 -19.07
N ARG A 112 8.42 4.01 -19.13
CA ARG A 112 7.75 3.52 -20.36
C ARG A 112 6.35 4.09 -20.57
N MET A 113 5.84 4.88 -19.61
CA MET A 113 4.51 5.46 -19.73
C MET A 113 4.51 6.62 -20.73
N PRO A 114 3.53 6.66 -21.64
CA PRO A 114 3.36 7.82 -22.49
C PRO A 114 2.84 9.00 -21.65
N GLY A 115 3.51 10.15 -21.73
CA GLY A 115 3.05 11.40 -21.12
C GLY A 115 3.95 11.95 -20.02
N ASN A 116 3.63 13.16 -19.58
CA ASN A 116 4.35 13.87 -18.55
C ASN A 116 3.58 13.79 -17.21
N TYR A 117 4.20 13.19 -16.20
CA TYR A 117 3.62 13.03 -14.85
C TYR A 117 4.02 14.15 -13.90
N GLU A 118 4.23 15.37 -14.40
CA GLU A 118 4.62 16.51 -13.57
C GLU A 118 3.47 17.06 -12.72
N ASN A 119 2.23 16.86 -13.14
CA ASN A 119 1.07 17.31 -12.39
C ASN A 119 0.87 16.45 -11.14
N ASN A 120 1.01 17.09 -10.00
CA ASN A 120 0.84 16.43 -8.68
C ASN A 120 -0.28 17.13 -7.91
N TYR A 121 -1.35 16.40 -7.67
CA TYR A 121 -2.53 16.87 -6.93
C TYR A 121 -2.50 16.45 -5.44
N GLY A 122 -1.37 15.98 -4.97
CA GLY A 122 -1.21 15.49 -3.59
C GLY A 122 -1.51 16.56 -2.55
N GLU A 123 -1.18 17.84 -2.82
CA GLU A 123 -1.51 18.93 -1.89
C GLU A 123 -3.01 19.02 -1.63
N LEU A 124 -3.84 18.88 -2.66
CA LEU A 124 -5.30 18.87 -2.51
C LEU A 124 -5.80 17.59 -1.82
N PHE A 125 -5.41 16.43 -2.35
CA PHE A 125 -6.03 15.15 -1.97
C PHE A 125 -5.43 14.53 -0.70
N LEU A 126 -4.17 14.81 -0.36
CA LEU A 126 -3.49 14.25 0.80
C LEU A 126 -3.36 15.26 1.95
N ASN A 127 -3.15 16.55 1.63
CA ASN A 127 -2.80 17.54 2.65
C ASN A 127 -3.96 18.49 2.99
N TYR A 128 -4.90 18.73 2.09
CA TYR A 128 -6.00 19.67 2.32
C TYR A 128 -7.34 18.98 2.62
N LEU A 129 -7.90 18.25 1.67
CA LEU A 129 -9.25 17.67 1.79
C LEU A 129 -9.46 16.75 3.00
N PRO A 130 -8.52 15.89 3.42
CA PRO A 130 -8.70 15.04 4.59
C PRO A 130 -8.88 15.79 5.91
N TYR A 131 -8.39 17.02 5.99
CA TYR A 131 -8.51 17.85 7.19
C TYR A 131 -9.72 18.78 7.13
N GLN A 132 -10.14 19.23 5.96
CA GLN A 132 -11.20 20.20 5.77
C GLN A 132 -12.57 19.58 5.50
N SER A 133 -12.64 18.36 4.97
CA SER A 133 -13.90 17.73 4.56
C SER A 133 -14.12 16.38 5.24
N LEU A 134 -15.15 16.31 6.10
CA LEU A 134 -15.59 15.04 6.69
C LEU A 134 -16.06 14.06 5.62
N THR A 135 -16.77 14.55 4.60
CA THR A 135 -17.25 13.73 3.49
C THR A 135 -16.10 13.11 2.71
N TYR A 136 -15.06 13.89 2.42
CA TYR A 136 -13.87 13.37 1.76
C TYR A 136 -13.14 12.33 2.63
N LYS A 137 -13.06 12.57 3.94
CA LYS A 137 -12.47 11.60 4.88
C LYS A 137 -13.25 10.29 4.92
N LEU A 138 -14.58 10.34 4.89
CA LEU A 138 -15.41 9.14 4.77
C LEU A 138 -15.17 8.43 3.44
N LEU A 139 -15.15 9.16 2.32
CA LEU A 139 -14.82 8.61 1.00
C LEU A 139 -13.47 7.90 1.01
N TRP A 140 -12.44 8.52 1.59
CA TRP A 140 -11.11 7.91 1.69
C TRP A 140 -11.11 6.62 2.49
N LEU A 141 -11.82 6.59 3.63
CA LEU A 141 -11.92 5.41 4.49
C LEU A 141 -12.76 4.28 3.87
N THR A 142 -13.73 4.61 3.02
CA THR A 142 -14.57 3.62 2.34
C THR A 142 -14.00 3.17 1.01
N GLU A 143 -13.29 4.04 0.29
CA GLU A 143 -12.80 3.81 -1.07
C GLU A 143 -11.27 3.89 -1.17
N GLY A 144 -10.55 3.64 -0.07
CA GLY A 144 -9.07 3.64 -0.08
C GLY A 144 -8.45 2.67 -1.08
N ASP A 145 -9.18 1.61 -1.44
CA ASP A 145 -8.76 0.64 -2.47
C ASP A 145 -8.65 1.26 -3.89
N LEU A 146 -9.24 2.43 -4.12
CA LEU A 146 -9.00 3.18 -5.36
C LEU A 146 -7.55 3.68 -5.46
N MET A 147 -6.95 4.03 -4.33
CA MET A 147 -5.62 4.66 -4.26
C MET A 147 -4.50 3.69 -3.90
N LEU A 148 -4.86 2.53 -3.35
CA LEU A 148 -3.91 1.55 -2.84
C LEU A 148 -4.25 0.15 -3.36
N ASN A 149 -3.24 -0.56 -3.83
CA ASN A 149 -3.32 -2.00 -3.99
C ASN A 149 -3.02 -2.65 -2.65
N ARG A 150 -3.86 -3.60 -2.24
CA ARG A 150 -3.67 -4.40 -1.04
C ARG A 150 -3.70 -5.86 -1.42
N CYS A 151 -2.64 -6.57 -1.15
CA CYS A 151 -2.47 -7.96 -1.49
C CYS A 151 -2.06 -8.76 -0.27
N GLU A 152 -2.95 -9.62 0.22
CA GLU A 152 -2.57 -10.70 1.13
C GLU A 152 -2.17 -11.92 0.31
N TRP A 153 -1.09 -12.57 0.70
CA TRP A 153 -0.54 -13.70 -0.03
C TRP A 153 -0.14 -14.84 0.91
N LYS A 154 -0.10 -16.02 0.35
CA LYS A 154 0.38 -17.23 1.03
C LYS A 154 1.24 -18.01 0.04
N ASP A 155 2.40 -18.41 0.51
CA ASP A 155 3.44 -19.15 -0.19
C ASP A 155 4.09 -18.39 -1.35
N ASP A 156 3.34 -17.78 -2.27
CA ASP A 156 3.87 -17.04 -3.42
C ASP A 156 2.95 -15.89 -3.84
N ILE A 157 3.50 -14.97 -4.65
CA ILE A 157 2.80 -13.84 -5.26
C ILE A 157 2.93 -13.98 -6.78
N GLU A 158 1.81 -14.09 -7.48
CA GLU A 158 1.82 -13.99 -8.94
C GLU A 158 2.05 -12.55 -9.39
N PHE A 159 3.01 -12.33 -10.25
CA PHE A 159 3.32 -11.00 -10.78
C PHE A 159 3.74 -11.04 -12.25
N ILE A 160 3.55 -9.91 -12.93
CA ILE A 160 3.97 -9.69 -14.31
C ILE A 160 4.69 -8.35 -14.40
N ILE A 161 5.89 -8.34 -14.93
CA ILE A 161 6.68 -7.12 -15.10
C ILE A 161 6.69 -6.73 -16.57
N ASN A 162 6.37 -5.46 -16.86
CA ASN A 162 6.32 -4.89 -18.20
C ASN A 162 5.53 -5.79 -19.18
N PRO A 163 4.24 -6.03 -18.92
CA PRO A 163 3.45 -6.92 -19.76
C PRO A 163 3.47 -6.48 -21.23
N THR A 164 3.49 -7.43 -22.12
CA THR A 164 3.34 -7.20 -23.57
C THR A 164 1.93 -7.56 -24.05
N ASN A 165 1.18 -8.31 -23.27
CA ASN A 165 -0.19 -8.69 -23.61
C ASN A 165 -1.12 -7.49 -23.47
N GLU A 166 -1.92 -7.22 -24.52
CA GLU A 166 -2.85 -6.10 -24.57
C GLU A 166 -3.87 -6.11 -23.42
N LYS A 167 -4.27 -7.28 -22.94
CA LYS A 167 -5.15 -7.44 -21.76
C LYS A 167 -4.67 -6.62 -20.57
N TYR A 168 -3.37 -6.54 -20.35
CA TYR A 168 -2.79 -5.83 -19.20
C TYR A 168 -2.27 -4.44 -19.58
N THR A 169 -1.63 -4.30 -20.75
CA THR A 169 -1.07 -3.00 -21.17
C THR A 169 -2.14 -1.97 -21.43
N ALA A 170 -3.34 -2.37 -21.87
CA ALA A 170 -4.46 -1.46 -22.07
C ALA A 170 -4.81 -0.64 -20.83
N PHE A 171 -4.68 -1.19 -19.62
CA PHE A 171 -4.95 -0.46 -18.38
C PHE A 171 -4.01 0.73 -18.16
N PHE A 172 -2.81 0.70 -18.73
CA PHE A 172 -1.79 1.75 -18.59
C PHE A 172 -1.78 2.72 -19.78
N THR A 173 -2.23 2.30 -20.95
CA THR A 173 -2.00 3.01 -22.21
C THR A 173 -3.27 3.50 -22.91
N GLN A 174 -4.45 3.05 -22.48
CA GLN A 174 -5.73 3.37 -23.12
C GLN A 174 -6.71 3.97 -22.11
N PRO A 175 -7.70 4.78 -22.55
CA PRO A 175 -8.83 5.17 -21.72
C PRO A 175 -9.59 3.94 -21.22
N TRP A 176 -9.95 3.95 -19.94
CA TRP A 176 -10.64 2.80 -19.35
C TRP A 176 -12.06 2.67 -19.85
N SER A 177 -12.37 1.50 -20.39
CA SER A 177 -13.73 1.10 -20.72
C SER A 177 -14.52 0.74 -19.45
N ARG A 178 -15.86 0.70 -19.56
CA ARG A 178 -16.70 0.24 -18.46
C ARG A 178 -16.37 -1.18 -18.01
N GLN A 179 -16.03 -2.07 -18.95
CA GLN A 179 -15.62 -3.44 -18.65
C GLN A 179 -14.34 -3.49 -17.81
N MET A 180 -13.36 -2.68 -18.15
CA MET A 180 -12.10 -2.55 -17.38
C MET A 180 -12.38 -2.05 -15.96
N VAL A 181 -13.24 -1.05 -15.80
CA VAL A 181 -13.63 -0.53 -14.49
C VAL A 181 -14.36 -1.59 -13.66
N GLU A 182 -15.30 -2.33 -14.24
CA GLU A 182 -16.03 -3.38 -13.53
C GLU A 182 -15.12 -4.56 -13.13
N GLN A 183 -14.05 -4.82 -13.90
CA GLN A 183 -13.04 -5.82 -13.57
C GLN A 183 -12.17 -5.37 -12.38
N MET A 184 -11.74 -4.11 -12.36
CA MET A 184 -10.93 -3.56 -11.26
C MET A 184 -11.73 -3.31 -9.99
N TYR A 185 -12.98 -2.84 -10.14
CA TYR A 185 -13.85 -2.41 -9.05
C TYR A 185 -15.21 -3.09 -9.17
N PRO A 186 -15.30 -4.38 -8.87
CA PRO A 186 -16.57 -5.13 -8.99
C PRO A 186 -17.60 -4.57 -8.01
N ARG A 187 -18.86 -4.61 -8.42
CA ARG A 187 -19.98 -4.14 -7.59
C ARG A 187 -20.04 -4.87 -6.27
N ARG A 188 -20.19 -4.11 -5.21
CA ARG A 188 -20.38 -4.62 -3.85
C ARG A 188 -21.88 -4.72 -3.53
N SER A 189 -22.25 -5.63 -2.63
CA SER A 189 -23.62 -5.70 -2.13
C SER A 189 -23.93 -4.51 -1.22
N ALA A 190 -25.20 -4.10 -1.15
CA ALA A 190 -25.65 -3.01 -0.28
C ALA A 190 -25.25 -3.22 1.19
N ILE A 191 -25.24 -4.46 1.67
CA ILE A 191 -24.81 -4.80 3.04
C ILE A 191 -23.34 -4.45 3.24
N LYS A 192 -22.47 -4.82 2.30
CA LYS A 192 -21.03 -4.50 2.37
C LYS A 192 -20.80 -2.98 2.32
N GLU A 193 -21.56 -2.24 1.51
CA GLU A 193 -21.48 -0.78 1.46
C GLU A 193 -21.85 -0.16 2.81
N ILE A 194 -22.96 -0.58 3.41
CA ILE A 194 -23.39 -0.10 4.72
C ILE A 194 -22.34 -0.44 5.79
N GLN A 195 -21.79 -1.64 5.79
CA GLN A 195 -20.73 -2.03 6.72
C GLN A 195 -19.48 -1.14 6.59
N LYS A 196 -19.05 -0.84 5.36
CA LYS A 196 -17.91 0.07 5.13
C LYS A 196 -18.17 1.47 5.72
N ILE A 197 -19.35 2.03 5.48
CA ILE A 197 -19.74 3.34 6.01
C ILE A 197 -19.73 3.33 7.55
N TRP A 198 -20.33 2.31 8.18
CA TRP A 198 -20.36 2.18 9.64
C TRP A 198 -18.95 2.04 10.23
N ASN A 199 -18.10 1.21 9.63
CA ASN A 199 -16.71 1.03 10.07
C ASN A 199 -15.93 2.34 9.97
N ALA A 200 -16.07 3.09 8.88
CA ALA A 200 -15.43 4.39 8.69
C ALA A 200 -15.93 5.41 9.72
N PHE A 201 -17.21 5.45 9.99
CA PHE A 201 -17.81 6.34 11.00
C PHE A 201 -17.30 6.03 12.41
N PHE A 202 -17.32 4.76 12.83
CA PHE A 202 -16.78 4.33 14.12
C PHE A 202 -15.27 4.61 14.24
N TYR A 203 -14.51 4.42 13.17
CA TYR A 203 -13.09 4.76 13.14
C TYR A 203 -12.85 6.26 13.40
N ILE A 204 -13.63 7.14 12.77
CA ILE A 204 -13.53 8.59 12.98
C ILE A 204 -13.87 8.96 14.43
N ILE A 205 -14.96 8.41 14.97
CA ILE A 205 -15.36 8.69 16.39
C ILE A 205 -14.28 8.19 17.33
N LYS A 206 -13.84 6.93 17.19
CA LYS A 206 -12.81 6.35 18.06
C LYS A 206 -11.53 7.19 18.08
N ASN A 207 -11.11 7.68 16.92
CA ASN A 207 -9.92 8.52 16.84
C ASN A 207 -10.15 9.90 17.46
N LYS A 208 -11.30 10.55 17.24
CA LYS A 208 -11.62 11.81 17.92
C LYS A 208 -11.62 11.68 19.45
N VAL A 209 -12.16 10.58 19.97
CA VAL A 209 -12.16 10.29 21.43
C VAL A 209 -10.73 10.05 21.93
N LYS A 210 -9.94 9.24 21.21
CA LYS A 210 -8.55 8.98 21.55
C LYS A 210 -7.71 10.26 21.58
N TYR A 211 -7.91 11.18 20.62
CA TYR A 211 -7.22 12.48 20.59
C TYR A 211 -7.62 13.40 21.78
N LYS A 212 -8.87 13.37 22.21
CA LYS A 212 -9.30 14.12 23.39
C LYS A 212 -8.67 13.62 24.70
N ILE A 213 -8.40 12.32 24.80
CA ILE A 213 -7.90 11.69 26.03
C ILE A 213 -6.36 11.74 26.11
N HIS A 214 -5.65 11.65 24.99
CA HIS A 214 -4.19 11.47 24.98
C HIS A 214 -3.40 12.69 24.46
N GLY A 215 -4.06 13.81 24.18
CA GLY A 215 -3.41 15.00 23.63
C GLY A 215 -2.99 14.84 22.15
N HIS A 216 -2.70 15.96 21.50
CA HIS A 216 -2.24 15.98 20.10
C HIS A 216 -0.84 15.36 19.97
N ILE A 217 -0.78 14.13 19.50
CA ILE A 217 0.38 13.67 18.75
C ILE A 217 0.05 14.01 17.29
N PRO A 218 0.75 14.93 16.64
CA PRO A 218 0.54 15.18 15.22
C PRO A 218 1.01 13.93 14.46
N ILE A 219 0.06 13.07 14.14
CA ILE A 219 0.31 11.96 13.20
C ILE A 219 0.24 12.61 11.83
N SER A 220 1.38 12.70 11.14
CA SER A 220 1.36 13.13 9.75
C SER A 220 0.43 12.20 8.97
N LEU A 221 -0.21 12.70 7.93
CA LEU A 221 -1.10 11.89 7.09
C LEU A 221 -0.36 10.72 6.44
N ASP A 222 0.94 10.87 6.21
CA ASP A 222 1.83 9.78 5.81
C ASP A 222 1.74 8.59 6.77
N CYS A 223 1.66 8.83 8.08
CA CYS A 223 1.44 7.77 9.06
C CYS A 223 0.01 7.18 9.04
N LEU A 224 -1.02 7.96 8.67
CA LEU A 224 -2.40 7.45 8.60
C LEU A 224 -2.67 6.64 7.33
N LEU A 225 -1.98 6.95 6.25
CA LEU A 225 -2.00 6.15 5.01
C LEU A 225 -1.28 4.81 5.18
N TYR A 226 -0.31 4.73 6.10
CA TYR A 226 0.54 3.56 6.32
C TYR A 226 0.16 2.72 7.56
N THR A 227 -0.88 3.09 8.31
CA THR A 227 -1.33 2.37 9.50
C THR A 227 -2.84 2.13 9.47
N SER A 228 -3.36 1.62 8.37
CA SER A 228 -4.71 1.04 8.40
C SER A 228 -4.69 -0.25 9.23
N PRO A 229 -5.69 -0.47 10.11
CA PRO A 229 -5.80 -1.66 10.94
C PRO A 229 -6.01 -2.93 10.12
#